data_3421a22ee0b18fa60363dc9d5f31e7a9
#
_entry.id   3421a22ee0b18fa60363dc9d5f31e7a9
#
_cell.length_a   1.000
_cell.length_b   1.000
_cell.length_c   1.000
_cell.angle_alpha   90.00
_cell.angle_beta   90.00
_cell.angle_gamma   90.00
#
_symmetry.space_group_name_H-M   'P 1'
#
loop_
_entity.id
_entity.type
_entity.pdbx_description
1 polymer ?
#
loop_
_entity_poly.entity_id
_entity_poly.type
_entity_poly.pdbx_seq_one_letter_code
_entity_poly.pdbx_strand_id
1 'polypeptide(L)'
;MAAKELKALVDIGTSLGYTGEDLKQWLNDERMRIDREKEKRQEEEEKRQEEEKKRQEEDKKRAFELEKLKIEAEAERVKIEAEKNLNV
;
A
#
# COMPACT_ATOMS: atom_id res chain seq x y z
N MET A 1 7.05 -23.61 -1.92
CA MET A 1 5.70 -24.06 -2.32
C MET A 1 5.21 -25.12 -1.35
N ALA A 2 3.99 -25.01 -0.86
CA ALA A 2 3.42 -26.01 0.05
C ALA A 2 3.15 -27.33 -0.68
N ALA A 3 3.21 -28.46 0.05
CA ALA A 3 3.00 -29.79 -0.53
C ALA A 3 1.64 -29.94 -1.22
N LYS A 4 0.59 -29.30 -0.69
CA LYS A 4 -0.75 -29.29 -1.29
C LYS A 4 -0.80 -28.60 -2.66
N GLU A 5 -0.09 -27.49 -2.80
CA GLU A 5 0.00 -26.72 -4.06
C GLU A 5 0.77 -27.52 -5.12
N LEU A 6 1.86 -28.19 -4.71
CA LEU A 6 2.63 -29.04 -5.60
C LEU A 6 1.81 -30.21 -6.13
N LYS A 7 1.05 -30.87 -5.26
CA LYS A 7 0.17 -31.97 -5.63
C LYS A 7 -0.92 -31.53 -6.60
N ALA A 8 -1.53 -30.37 -6.35
CA ALA A 8 -2.53 -29.80 -7.24
C ALA A 8 -1.95 -29.51 -8.65
N LEU A 9 -0.74 -28.96 -8.70
CA LEU A 9 -0.05 -28.74 -9.98
C LEU A 9 0.27 -30.02 -10.74
N VAL A 10 0.71 -31.05 -10.03
CA VAL A 10 0.95 -32.37 -10.62
C VAL A 10 -0.33 -32.95 -11.23
N ASP A 11 -1.45 -32.86 -10.51
CA ASP A 11 -2.75 -33.30 -10.97
C ASP A 11 -3.21 -32.55 -12.24
N ILE A 12 -3.03 -31.23 -12.25
CA ILE A 12 -3.37 -30.40 -13.42
C ILE A 12 -2.49 -30.75 -14.61
N GLY A 13 -1.18 -30.84 -14.42
CA GLY A 13 -0.23 -31.19 -15.49
C GLY A 13 -0.52 -32.56 -16.09
N THR A 14 -0.83 -33.54 -15.24
CA THR A 14 -1.21 -34.88 -15.68
C THR A 14 -2.52 -34.87 -16.47
N SER A 15 -3.50 -34.09 -16.04
CA SER A 15 -4.78 -33.87 -16.74
C SER A 15 -4.59 -33.25 -18.11
N LEU A 16 -3.57 -32.40 -18.28
CA LEU A 16 -3.22 -31.79 -19.57
C LEU A 16 -2.46 -32.73 -20.51
N GLY A 17 -2.10 -33.94 -20.04
CA GLY A 17 -1.42 -34.93 -20.83
C GLY A 17 0.10 -34.93 -20.72
N TYR A 18 0.68 -34.15 -19.82
CA TYR A 18 2.13 -34.14 -19.59
C TYR A 18 2.54 -35.37 -18.77
N THR A 19 3.64 -36.01 -19.15
CA THR A 19 4.20 -37.18 -18.46
C THR A 19 5.73 -37.11 -18.45
N GLY A 20 6.36 -37.76 -17.49
CA GLY A 20 7.82 -37.90 -17.42
C GLY A 20 8.57 -36.57 -17.38
N GLU A 21 9.53 -36.38 -18.24
CA GLU A 21 10.35 -35.19 -18.34
C GLU A 21 9.53 -33.93 -18.73
N ASP A 22 8.54 -34.11 -19.58
CA ASP A 22 7.64 -33.02 -19.97
C ASP A 22 6.84 -32.49 -18.77
N LEU A 23 6.41 -33.37 -17.89
CA LEU A 23 5.73 -32.97 -16.65
C LEU A 23 6.66 -32.22 -15.72
N LYS A 24 7.91 -32.67 -15.56
CA LYS A 24 8.92 -31.96 -14.76
C LYS A 24 9.18 -30.57 -15.27
N GLN A 25 9.34 -30.41 -16.58
CA GLN A 25 9.58 -29.13 -17.23
C GLN A 25 8.39 -28.19 -17.02
N TRP A 26 7.19 -28.70 -17.25
CA TRP A 26 5.96 -27.94 -17.04
C TRP A 26 5.83 -27.47 -15.57
N LEU A 27 6.08 -28.36 -14.61
CA LEU A 27 6.04 -28.01 -13.18
C LEU A 27 7.05 -26.94 -12.84
N ASN A 28 8.26 -27.04 -13.35
CA ASN A 28 9.30 -26.04 -13.11
C ASN A 28 8.89 -24.68 -13.65
N ASP A 29 8.36 -24.62 -14.87
CA ASP A 29 7.90 -23.40 -15.52
C ASP A 29 6.73 -22.75 -14.76
N GLU A 30 5.77 -23.57 -14.30
CA GLU A 30 4.65 -23.11 -13.49
C GLU A 30 5.08 -22.55 -12.11
N ARG A 31 6.04 -23.22 -11.47
CA ARG A 31 6.61 -22.73 -10.20
C ARG A 31 7.28 -21.37 -10.37
N MET A 32 8.06 -21.21 -11.43
CA MET A 32 8.72 -19.93 -11.74
C MET A 32 7.70 -18.82 -12.03
N ARG A 33 6.64 -19.14 -12.75
CA ARG A 33 5.56 -18.20 -13.03
C ARG A 33 4.84 -17.75 -11.77
N ILE A 34 4.49 -18.69 -10.90
CA ILE A 34 3.81 -18.42 -9.63
C ILE A 34 4.70 -17.56 -8.71
N ASP A 35 5.97 -17.88 -8.62
CA ASP A 35 6.92 -17.12 -7.80
C ASP A 35 7.07 -15.68 -8.30
N ARG A 36 7.14 -15.47 -9.61
CA ARG A 36 7.17 -14.13 -10.22
C ARG A 36 5.89 -13.34 -9.94
N GLU A 37 4.73 -13.97 -10.03
CA GLU A 37 3.46 -13.33 -9.70
C GLU A 37 3.37 -12.93 -8.23
N LYS A 38 3.86 -13.78 -7.32
CA LYS A 38 3.92 -13.48 -5.89
C LYS A 38 4.82 -12.30 -5.59
N GLU A 39 6.02 -12.25 -6.16
CA GLU A 39 6.94 -11.13 -6.01
C GLU A 39 6.32 -9.82 -6.51
N LYS A 40 5.69 -9.87 -7.66
CA LYS A 40 5.03 -8.72 -8.27
C LYS A 40 3.90 -8.19 -7.40
N ARG A 41 3.09 -9.06 -6.82
CA ARG A 41 2.02 -8.70 -5.88
C ARG A 41 2.57 -8.07 -4.61
N GLN A 42 3.66 -8.61 -4.07
CA GLN A 42 4.32 -8.07 -2.89
C GLN A 42 4.88 -6.67 -3.15
N GLU A 43 5.53 -6.45 -4.28
CA GLU A 43 6.02 -5.14 -4.69
C GLU A 43 4.90 -4.12 -4.85
N GLU A 44 3.80 -4.49 -5.47
CA GLU A 44 2.62 -3.64 -5.63
C GLU A 44 1.98 -3.30 -4.28
N GLU A 45 1.91 -4.26 -3.37
CA GLU A 45 1.40 -4.06 -2.02
C GLU A 45 2.28 -3.11 -1.22
N GLU A 46 3.59 -3.29 -1.25
CA GLU A 46 4.55 -2.40 -0.60
C GLU A 46 4.45 -0.97 -1.13
N LYS A 47 4.34 -0.80 -2.44
CA LYS A 47 4.14 0.51 -3.06
C LYS A 47 2.85 1.18 -2.60
N ARG A 48 1.76 0.43 -2.52
CA ARG A 48 0.47 0.94 -2.03
C ARG A 48 0.56 1.39 -0.58
N GLN A 49 1.24 0.61 0.27
CA GLN A 49 1.46 0.96 1.67
C GLN A 49 2.31 2.21 1.83
N GLU A 50 3.36 2.37 1.03
CA GLU A 50 4.19 3.58 1.03
C GLU A 50 3.41 4.81 0.58
N GLU A 51 2.63 4.70 -0.48
CA GLU A 51 1.78 5.79 -0.97
C GLU A 51 0.72 6.19 0.05
N GLU A 52 0.11 5.22 0.72
CA GLU A 52 -0.85 5.44 1.79
C GLU A 52 -0.22 6.18 2.98
N LYS A 53 0.98 5.76 3.41
CA LYS A 53 1.74 6.45 4.45
C LYS A 53 2.04 7.89 4.10
N LYS A 54 2.51 8.14 2.89
CA LYS A 54 2.80 9.50 2.40
C LYS A 54 1.55 10.36 2.40
N ARG A 55 0.45 9.83 1.96
CA ARG A 55 -0.84 10.53 1.93
C ARG A 55 -1.31 10.88 3.33
N GLN A 56 -1.21 9.95 4.28
CA GLN A 56 -1.56 10.20 5.67
C GLN A 56 -0.66 11.25 6.32
N GLU A 57 0.63 11.23 6.04
CA GLU A 57 1.57 12.24 6.53
C GLU A 57 1.27 13.63 5.95
N GLU A 58 0.97 13.72 4.68
CA GLU A 58 0.56 14.97 4.02
C GLU A 58 -0.75 15.52 4.59
N ASP A 59 -1.73 14.64 4.81
CA ASP A 59 -3.00 15.04 5.42
C ASP A 59 -2.82 15.55 6.84
N LYS A 60 -1.96 14.94 7.62
CA LYS A 60 -1.61 15.41 8.99
C LYS A 60 -0.95 16.77 8.95
N LYS A 61 -0.03 16.98 8.03
CA LYS A 61 0.64 18.29 7.86
C LYS A 61 -0.35 19.37 7.47
N ARG A 62 -1.25 19.09 6.54
CA ARG A 62 -2.29 20.03 6.12
C ARG A 62 -3.24 20.37 7.28
N ALA A 63 -3.66 19.38 8.03
CA ALA A 63 -4.53 19.56 9.19
C ALA A 63 -3.83 20.45 10.25
N PHE A 64 -2.56 20.19 10.51
CA PHE A 64 -1.75 20.97 11.44
C PHE A 64 -1.60 22.44 10.97
N GLU A 65 -1.31 22.66 9.71
CA GLU A 65 -1.17 23.99 9.13
C GLU A 65 -2.49 24.78 9.17
N LEU A 66 -3.60 24.11 8.86
CA LEU A 66 -4.93 24.73 8.94
C LEU A 66 -5.28 25.13 10.37
N GLU A 67 -5.00 24.27 11.33
CA GLU A 67 -5.25 24.56 12.74
C GLU A 67 -4.37 25.70 13.23
N LYS A 68 -3.11 25.72 12.84
CA LYS A 68 -2.19 26.82 13.13
C LYS A 68 -2.69 28.15 12.58
N LEU A 69 -3.15 28.17 11.33
CA LEU A 69 -3.73 29.38 10.72
C LEU A 69 -4.98 29.86 11.44
N LYS A 70 -5.83 28.96 11.89
CA LYS A 70 -7.04 29.29 12.67
C LYS A 70 -6.66 29.91 14.01
N ILE A 71 -5.68 29.35 14.70
CA ILE A 71 -5.20 29.88 15.98
C ILE A 71 -4.59 31.26 15.80
N GLU A 72 -3.78 31.47 14.77
CA GLU A 72 -3.17 32.78 14.46
C GLU A 72 -4.23 33.82 14.11
N ALA A 73 -5.23 33.46 13.32
CA ALA A 73 -6.33 34.35 12.97
C ALA A 73 -7.17 34.74 14.19
N GLU A 74 -7.43 33.79 15.09
CA GLU A 74 -8.17 34.02 16.31
C GLU A 74 -7.40 34.89 17.29
N ALA A 75 -6.10 34.68 17.44
CA ALA A 75 -5.23 35.52 18.25
C ALA A 75 -5.17 36.95 17.75
N GLU A 76 -5.11 37.14 16.44
CA GLU A 76 -5.15 38.46 15.79
C GLU A 76 -6.49 39.18 16.05
N ARG A 77 -7.58 38.48 15.96
CA ARG A 77 -8.93 38.99 16.24
C ARG A 77 -9.07 39.43 17.70
N VAL A 78 -8.61 38.65 18.64
CA VAL A 78 -8.61 38.96 20.07
C VAL A 78 -7.76 40.21 20.34
N LYS A 79 -6.61 40.34 19.71
CA LYS A 79 -5.73 41.51 19.80
C LYS A 79 -6.42 42.77 19.33
N ILE A 80 -7.09 42.73 18.19
CA ILE A 80 -7.86 43.83 17.63
C ILE A 80 -8.98 44.30 18.56
N GLU A 81 -9.74 43.35 19.13
CA GLU A 81 -10.79 43.65 20.09
C GLU A 81 -10.25 44.30 21.38
N ALA A 82 -9.12 43.81 21.88
CA ALA A 82 -8.46 44.38 23.05
C ALA A 82 -8.00 45.84 22.79
N GLU A 83 -7.46 46.10 21.62
CA GLU A 83 -7.05 47.45 21.20
C GLU A 83 -8.25 48.40 21.08
N LYS A 84 -9.38 47.94 20.55
CA LYS A 84 -10.62 48.72 20.47
C LYS A 84 -11.15 49.07 21.87
N ASN A 85 -11.12 48.14 22.80
CA ASN A 85 -11.58 48.39 24.17
C ASN A 85 -10.68 49.35 24.97
N LEU A 86 -9.38 49.40 24.65
CA LEU A 86 -8.44 50.33 25.25
C LEU A 86 -8.62 51.76 24.72
N ASN A 87 -9.14 51.95 23.54
CA ASN A 87 -9.34 53.25 22.93
C ASN A 87 -10.71 53.88 23.19
N VAL A 88 -11.54 53.21 23.95
CA VAL A 88 -12.82 53.71 24.47
C VAL A 88 -12.62 54.32 25.84
#